data_38cd29eb7b26e88a242c9674c7423cb9
#
_entry.id   38cd29eb7b26e88a242c9674c7423cb9
#
_cell.length_a   1.000
_cell.length_b   1.000
_cell.length_c   1.000
_cell.angle_alpha   90.00
_cell.angle_beta   90.00
_cell.angle_gamma   90.00
#
_symmetry.space_group_name_H-M   'P 1'
#
loop_
_entity.id
_entity.type
_entity.pdbx_description
1 polymer ?
#
loop_
_entity_poly.entity_id
_entity_poly.type
_entity_poly.pdbx_seq_one_letter_code
_entity_poly.pdbx_strand_id
1 'polypeptide(L)'
;MSPAVLFPRFDHPAIEERYASWQSQMLLKAGGGDEFATYDVEEPASLAAAGLESDHVLVVTDPLLLPPAKLVMRLREILVHTSGVVAALPVSNEAENAAQRRAATAPYLTLRELQQVTAEMQSKGADNEVIKWDGSDPAAYLCRTTFLETIDDPPAHALAGREIVLSPADYIHRWSSLRGQTRTDLLARISPDVKSILEFGCGEAPLGAALKARQKCRVVGIEIDPRAAAVARKRIDDVYCGDAREIVSLIREKFDWIIGGDIVEHLDEPWSFLCDLRKVCAPGGHLLLSIPNVANAAIVSDLIRGRFDYVYMGLTCVGHLRFFTKRTLEEMLTIAGWTVVEIVPQETVVTRGREELLAALTAARMPHSKEDLIPAGYYVVARNDS
;
A
#
# COMPACT_ATOMS: atom_id res chain seq x y z
N MET A 1 -13.78 17.68 23.75
CA MET A 1 -14.04 17.07 22.42
C MET A 1 -12.95 16.07 22.10
N SER A 2 -13.22 15.07 21.29
CA SER A 2 -12.18 14.16 20.77
C SER A 2 -11.32 14.94 19.77
N PRO A 3 -10.01 14.69 19.67
CA PRO A 3 -9.15 15.36 18.71
C PRO A 3 -9.59 15.09 17.27
N ALA A 4 -9.49 16.11 16.43
CA ALA A 4 -9.71 15.99 14.99
C ALA A 4 -8.50 15.29 14.31
N VAL A 5 -8.66 14.87 13.08
CA VAL A 5 -7.56 14.30 12.28
C VAL A 5 -7.48 14.99 10.93
N LEU A 6 -6.26 15.39 10.57
CA LEU A 6 -5.94 16.05 9.33
C LEU A 6 -5.08 15.12 8.47
N PHE A 7 -5.57 14.81 7.27
CA PHE A 7 -4.91 13.90 6.32
C PHE A 7 -4.48 14.61 5.05
N PRO A 8 -3.35 14.23 4.45
CA PRO A 8 -3.04 14.66 3.10
C PRO A 8 -4.07 14.10 2.12
N ARG A 9 -4.52 14.95 1.18
CA ARG A 9 -5.49 14.55 0.15
C ARG A 9 -4.90 13.41 -0.69
N PHE A 10 -5.71 12.41 -0.93
CA PHE A 10 -5.32 11.28 -1.73
C PHE A 10 -5.61 11.55 -3.20
N ASP A 11 -4.58 11.73 -4.00
CA ASP A 11 -4.67 12.08 -5.42
C ASP A 11 -4.81 10.87 -6.35
N HIS A 12 -5.86 10.06 -6.17
CA HIS A 12 -6.17 8.99 -7.09
C HIS A 12 -7.66 8.90 -7.41
N PRO A 13 -8.12 9.52 -8.52
CA PRO A 13 -9.55 9.69 -8.81
C PRO A 13 -10.36 8.38 -8.86
N ALA A 14 -9.75 7.29 -9.33
CA ALA A 14 -10.43 6.00 -9.48
C ALA A 14 -10.59 5.20 -8.17
N ILE A 15 -9.91 5.63 -7.09
CA ILE A 15 -9.82 4.87 -5.84
C ILE A 15 -10.22 5.74 -4.65
N GLU A 16 -10.31 7.06 -4.83
CA GLU A 16 -10.49 8.06 -3.78
C GLU A 16 -11.70 7.77 -2.86
N GLU A 17 -12.85 7.46 -3.41
CA GLU A 17 -14.07 7.18 -2.63
C GLU A 17 -13.94 5.95 -1.71
N ARG A 18 -13.31 4.89 -2.20
CA ARG A 18 -13.12 3.64 -1.43
C ARG A 18 -12.13 3.85 -0.29
N TYR A 19 -11.05 4.55 -0.58
CA TYR A 19 -10.01 4.85 0.42
C TYR A 19 -10.48 5.86 1.45
N ALA A 20 -11.18 6.91 1.06
CA ALA A 20 -11.72 7.90 1.98
C ALA A 20 -12.69 7.28 2.99
N SER A 21 -13.59 6.42 2.54
CA SER A 21 -14.50 5.68 3.42
C SER A 21 -13.75 4.74 4.38
N TRP A 22 -12.74 4.03 3.89
CA TRP A 22 -11.92 3.16 4.72
C TRP A 22 -11.07 3.95 5.73
N GLN A 23 -10.43 5.04 5.31
CA GLN A 23 -9.67 5.93 6.18
C GLN A 23 -10.54 6.47 7.32
N SER A 24 -11.73 6.97 7.01
CA SER A 24 -12.69 7.46 8.02
C SER A 24 -12.99 6.40 9.08
N GLN A 25 -13.24 5.16 8.67
CA GLN A 25 -13.48 4.05 9.60
C GLN A 25 -12.27 3.72 10.47
N MET A 26 -11.07 3.75 9.89
CA MET A 26 -9.84 3.50 10.64
C MET A 26 -9.53 4.62 11.65
N LEU A 27 -9.83 5.85 11.30
CA LEU A 27 -9.67 7.02 12.15
C LEU A 27 -10.61 6.99 13.35
N LEU A 28 -11.88 6.64 13.15
CA LEU A 28 -12.82 6.42 14.24
C LEU A 28 -12.30 5.35 15.21
N LYS A 29 -11.74 4.25 14.69
CA LYS A 29 -11.11 3.20 15.52
C LYS A 29 -9.85 3.69 16.25
N ALA A 30 -9.11 4.63 15.69
CA ALA A 30 -7.93 5.24 16.32
C ALA A 30 -8.27 6.20 17.47
N GLY A 31 -9.56 6.48 17.69
CA GLY A 31 -10.04 7.41 18.72
C GLY A 31 -9.96 8.88 18.27
N GLY A 32 -9.87 9.12 16.96
CA GLY A 32 -10.20 10.41 16.38
C GLY A 32 -11.67 10.72 16.60
N GLY A 33 -12.03 12.00 16.73
CA GLY A 33 -13.41 12.45 16.74
C GLY A 33 -14.08 12.28 15.39
N ASP A 34 -15.34 12.69 15.31
CA ASP A 34 -16.10 12.70 14.06
C ASP A 34 -15.61 13.77 13.08
N GLU A 35 -14.62 14.57 13.49
CA GLU A 35 -14.02 15.63 12.68
C GLU A 35 -12.76 15.13 12.00
N PHE A 36 -12.75 15.14 10.68
CA PHE A 36 -11.55 14.99 9.87
C PHE A 36 -11.62 15.92 8.67
N ALA A 37 -10.45 16.41 8.26
CA ALA A 37 -10.30 17.21 7.07
C ALA A 37 -9.11 16.65 6.24
N THR A 38 -9.14 16.93 4.95
CA THR A 38 -8.02 16.66 4.07
C THR A 38 -7.34 17.95 3.67
N TYR A 39 -6.03 17.94 3.51
CA TYR A 39 -5.26 19.07 3.02
C TYR A 39 -4.48 18.72 1.76
N ASP A 40 -4.17 19.71 0.93
CA ASP A 40 -3.24 19.56 -0.17
C ASP A 40 -1.80 19.64 0.37
N VAL A 41 -0.91 18.75 -0.08
CA VAL A 41 0.48 18.70 0.40
C VAL A 41 1.23 20.00 0.09
N GLU A 42 0.82 20.74 -0.95
CA GLU A 42 1.38 22.04 -1.32
C GLU A 42 0.74 23.23 -0.58
N GLU A 43 -0.35 23.00 0.18
CA GLU A 43 -1.05 24.04 0.95
C GLU A 43 -0.76 23.91 2.46
N PRO A 44 -0.67 25.05 3.20
CA PRO A 44 -0.52 25.00 4.66
C PRO A 44 -1.68 24.27 5.33
N ALA A 45 -1.36 23.36 6.26
CA ALA A 45 -2.37 22.64 7.05
C ALA A 45 -3.29 23.58 7.87
N SER A 46 -2.83 24.79 8.14
CA SER A 46 -3.61 25.84 8.81
C SER A 46 -4.92 26.17 8.08
N LEU A 47 -4.91 26.15 6.75
CA LEU A 47 -6.11 26.42 5.95
C LEU A 47 -7.15 25.31 6.08
N ALA A 48 -6.70 24.06 6.18
CA ALA A 48 -7.58 22.91 6.39
C ALA A 48 -8.07 22.80 7.85
N ALA A 49 -7.27 23.27 8.82
CA ALA A 49 -7.62 23.27 10.23
C ALA A 49 -8.63 24.35 10.60
N ALA A 50 -8.75 25.42 9.82
CA ALA A 50 -9.64 26.58 10.11
C ALA A 50 -11.15 26.23 10.21
N GLY A 51 -11.56 25.03 9.80
CA GLY A 51 -12.93 24.53 9.93
C GLY A 51 -13.14 23.50 11.04
N LEU A 52 -12.10 23.18 11.83
CA LEU A 52 -12.19 22.16 12.88
C LEU A 52 -12.62 22.78 14.21
N GLU A 53 -13.60 22.17 14.87
CA GLU A 53 -14.08 22.58 16.20
C GLU A 53 -13.23 22.03 17.34
N SER A 54 -12.39 21.04 17.08
CA SER A 54 -11.56 20.37 18.08
C SER A 54 -10.35 21.21 18.52
N ASP A 55 -10.04 21.19 19.83
CA ASP A 55 -8.87 21.88 20.40
C ASP A 55 -7.54 21.27 20.00
N HIS A 56 -7.56 20.01 19.56
CA HIS A 56 -6.37 19.24 19.20
C HIS A 56 -6.59 18.52 17.87
N VAL A 57 -5.52 18.39 17.10
CA VAL A 57 -5.55 17.75 15.80
C VAL A 57 -4.32 16.84 15.61
N LEU A 58 -4.56 15.61 15.15
CA LEU A 58 -3.51 14.74 14.64
C LEU A 58 -3.27 15.07 13.18
N VAL A 59 -2.09 15.56 12.86
CA VAL A 59 -1.63 15.74 11.47
C VAL A 59 -0.90 14.49 11.04
N VAL A 60 -1.34 13.89 9.94
CA VAL A 60 -0.71 12.76 9.28
C VAL A 60 -0.07 13.28 8.00
N THR A 61 1.19 12.98 7.74
CA THR A 61 1.93 13.57 6.62
C THR A 61 2.00 12.66 5.39
N ASP A 62 1.66 11.38 5.54
CA ASP A 62 1.63 10.41 4.45
C ASP A 62 0.31 9.62 4.48
N PRO A 63 -0.44 9.53 3.37
CA PRO A 63 -1.71 8.80 3.31
C PRO A 63 -1.57 7.29 3.55
N LEU A 64 -0.36 6.74 3.47
CA LEU A 64 -0.09 5.32 3.75
C LEU A 64 0.08 5.02 5.24
N LEU A 65 0.11 6.04 6.11
CA LEU A 65 0.23 5.85 7.55
C LEU A 65 -1.09 5.37 8.15
N LEU A 66 -1.01 4.32 8.95
CA LEU A 66 -2.14 3.74 9.65
C LEU A 66 -2.03 3.97 11.14
N PRO A 67 -2.84 4.87 11.72
CA PRO A 67 -2.84 5.08 13.15
C PRO A 67 -3.49 3.89 13.88
N PRO A 68 -2.83 3.33 14.91
CA PRO A 68 -3.40 2.26 15.71
C PRO A 68 -4.55 2.78 16.59
N ALA A 69 -5.39 1.86 17.06
CA ALA A 69 -6.49 2.18 17.96
C ALA A 69 -6.00 3.00 19.17
N LYS A 70 -6.74 4.04 19.52
CA LYS A 70 -6.49 4.95 20.65
C LYS A 70 -5.19 5.80 20.56
N LEU A 71 -4.45 5.77 19.45
CA LEU A 71 -3.24 6.59 19.29
C LEU A 71 -3.52 8.06 19.59
N VAL A 72 -4.57 8.61 19.00
CA VAL A 72 -4.91 10.03 19.09
C VAL A 72 -5.16 10.44 20.54
N MET A 73 -5.90 9.63 21.28
CA MET A 73 -6.19 9.88 22.71
C MET A 73 -4.95 9.82 23.59
N ARG A 74 -4.05 8.86 23.34
CA ARG A 74 -2.80 8.74 24.10
C ARG A 74 -1.86 9.90 23.84
N LEU A 75 -1.66 10.28 22.57
CA LEU A 75 -0.84 11.44 22.23
C LEU A 75 -1.39 12.73 22.83
N ARG A 76 -2.73 12.88 22.87
CA ARG A 76 -3.37 14.03 23.52
C ARG A 76 -3.06 14.06 25.04
N GLU A 77 -3.20 12.92 25.70
CA GLU A 77 -2.88 12.83 27.13
C GLU A 77 -1.41 13.22 27.39
N ILE A 78 -0.47 12.71 26.61
CA ILE A 78 0.95 13.04 26.69
C ILE A 78 1.16 14.55 26.47
N LEU A 79 0.58 15.13 25.40
CA LEU A 79 0.74 16.54 25.07
C LEU A 79 0.21 17.46 26.17
N VAL A 80 -0.93 17.11 26.76
CA VAL A 80 -1.58 17.94 27.80
C VAL A 80 -0.76 17.90 29.11
N HIS A 81 -0.09 16.80 29.42
CA HIS A 81 0.70 16.63 30.64
C HIS A 81 2.17 17.01 30.49
N THR A 82 2.63 17.34 29.28
CA THR A 82 4.01 17.77 29.05
C THR A 82 4.06 19.28 28.78
N SER A 83 4.64 20.03 29.72
CA SER A 83 4.76 21.48 29.58
C SER A 83 5.88 21.88 28.61
N GLY A 84 5.71 23.00 27.92
CA GLY A 84 6.74 23.59 27.07
C GLY A 84 6.85 23.00 25.65
N VAL A 85 6.07 21.97 25.31
CA VAL A 85 6.09 21.32 24.00
C VAL A 85 4.93 21.77 23.11
N VAL A 86 5.15 21.80 21.79
CA VAL A 86 4.13 22.20 20.81
C VAL A 86 3.38 20.99 20.22
N ALA A 87 3.99 19.82 20.23
CA ALA A 87 3.42 18.61 19.65
C ALA A 87 3.83 17.34 20.37
N ALA A 88 3.02 16.28 20.24
CA ALA A 88 3.35 14.91 20.62
C ALA A 88 3.43 14.01 19.39
N LEU A 89 4.52 13.26 19.24
CA LEU A 89 4.82 12.45 18.08
C LEU A 89 4.86 10.96 18.42
N PRO A 90 4.24 10.09 17.60
CA PRO A 90 4.48 8.65 17.65
C PRO A 90 5.78 8.31 16.93
N VAL A 91 6.31 7.09 17.15
CA VAL A 91 7.37 6.54 16.31
C VAL A 91 6.78 5.84 15.08
N SER A 92 7.57 5.72 14.00
CA SER A 92 7.14 5.10 12.74
C SER A 92 8.25 4.23 12.14
N ASN A 93 7.86 3.22 11.32
CA ASN A 93 8.83 2.38 10.61
C ASN A 93 9.63 3.12 9.53
N GLU A 94 9.10 4.20 8.97
CA GLU A 94 9.70 4.92 7.83
C GLU A 94 9.81 6.43 8.06
N ALA A 95 9.89 6.88 9.32
CA ALA A 95 10.14 8.28 9.60
C ALA A 95 11.54 8.69 9.10
N GLU A 96 11.67 9.90 8.55
CA GLU A 96 12.97 10.47 8.15
C GLU A 96 13.85 10.70 9.36
N ASN A 97 13.29 11.27 10.41
CA ASN A 97 14.00 11.53 11.66
C ASN A 97 14.40 10.21 12.36
N ALA A 98 15.68 10.10 12.70
CA ALA A 98 16.22 8.90 13.34
C ALA A 98 15.62 8.62 14.72
N ALA A 99 15.23 9.66 15.49
CA ALA A 99 14.59 9.50 16.80
C ALA A 99 13.16 8.97 16.65
N GLN A 100 12.44 9.40 15.61
CA GLN A 100 11.08 8.91 15.31
C GLN A 100 11.08 7.54 14.64
N ARG A 101 12.18 7.14 13.98
CA ARG A 101 12.24 5.87 13.23
C ARG A 101 12.36 4.68 14.17
N ARG A 102 11.42 3.75 14.07
CA ARG A 102 11.42 2.49 14.80
C ARG A 102 10.85 1.35 13.96
N ALA A 103 11.63 0.30 13.72
CA ALA A 103 11.15 -0.90 13.06
C ALA A 103 10.13 -1.64 13.95
N ALA A 104 9.17 -2.31 13.31
CA ALA A 104 8.28 -3.23 14.00
C ALA A 104 9.08 -4.36 14.67
N THR A 105 8.64 -4.79 15.85
CA THR A 105 9.34 -5.82 16.63
C THR A 105 9.17 -7.23 16.09
N ALA A 106 8.19 -7.45 15.19
CA ALA A 106 7.96 -8.72 14.52
C ALA A 106 7.33 -8.49 13.14
N PRO A 107 7.50 -9.40 12.18
CA PRO A 107 6.83 -9.35 10.88
C PRO A 107 5.31 -9.52 11.03
N TYR A 108 4.56 -8.92 10.12
CA TYR A 108 3.10 -9.01 10.02
C TYR A 108 2.66 -8.92 8.55
N LEU A 109 1.49 -9.48 8.24
CA LEU A 109 0.83 -9.43 6.93
C LEU A 109 -0.63 -8.98 7.03
N THR A 110 -1.23 -9.03 8.22
CA THR A 110 -2.63 -8.63 8.44
C THR A 110 -2.72 -7.50 9.48
N LEU A 111 -3.86 -6.80 9.48
CA LEU A 111 -4.11 -5.74 10.46
C LEU A 111 -4.10 -6.28 11.90
N ARG A 112 -4.62 -7.49 12.12
CA ARG A 112 -4.58 -8.13 13.44
C ARG A 112 -3.14 -8.35 13.93
N GLU A 113 -2.28 -8.88 13.08
CA GLU A 113 -0.86 -9.09 13.41
C GLU A 113 -0.16 -7.76 13.71
N LEU A 114 -0.42 -6.71 12.92
CA LEU A 114 0.09 -5.37 13.21
C LEU A 114 -0.40 -4.85 14.56
N GLN A 115 -1.69 -5.05 14.89
CA GLN A 115 -2.25 -4.65 16.18
C GLN A 115 -1.58 -5.38 17.36
N GLN A 116 -1.23 -6.66 17.18
CA GLN A 116 -0.48 -7.42 18.17
C GLN A 116 0.93 -6.87 18.37
N VAL A 117 1.66 -6.60 17.27
CA VAL A 117 2.99 -6.01 17.31
C VAL A 117 2.97 -4.63 17.97
N THR A 118 2.01 -3.78 17.63
CA THR A 118 1.87 -2.45 18.28
C THR A 118 1.55 -2.55 19.76
N ALA A 119 0.69 -3.48 20.17
CA ALA A 119 0.38 -3.71 21.58
C ALA A 119 1.62 -4.20 22.37
N GLU A 120 2.43 -5.07 21.78
CA GLU A 120 3.70 -5.50 22.38
C GLU A 120 4.72 -4.36 22.49
N MET A 121 4.80 -3.47 21.51
CA MET A 121 5.66 -2.29 21.57
C MET A 121 5.22 -1.35 22.70
N GLN A 122 3.90 -1.13 22.84
CA GLN A 122 3.33 -0.30 23.90
C GLN A 122 3.58 -0.89 25.30
N SER A 123 3.49 -2.22 25.49
CA SER A 123 3.68 -2.88 26.77
C SER A 123 5.12 -2.85 27.28
N LYS A 124 6.08 -2.72 26.39
CA LYS A 124 7.52 -2.67 26.74
C LYS A 124 7.96 -1.30 27.28
N GLY A 125 7.06 -0.32 27.34
CA GLY A 125 7.20 1.00 27.89
C GLY A 125 8.60 1.64 27.72
N ALA A 126 8.69 2.66 26.87
CA ALA A 126 9.81 3.59 26.94
C ALA A 126 9.26 4.93 27.42
N ASP A 127 10.02 5.62 28.24
CA ASP A 127 9.64 6.93 28.72
C ASP A 127 9.51 7.92 27.54
N ASN A 128 8.58 8.84 27.68
CA ASN A 128 8.43 9.91 26.70
C ASN A 128 9.65 10.85 26.79
N GLU A 129 10.13 11.28 25.63
CA GLU A 129 11.30 12.14 25.52
C GLU A 129 10.93 13.51 24.97
N VAL A 130 11.37 14.58 25.67
CA VAL A 130 11.27 15.94 25.13
C VAL A 130 12.55 16.21 24.34
N ILE A 131 12.39 16.49 23.05
CA ILE A 131 13.49 16.78 22.13
C ILE A 131 13.23 18.04 21.32
N LYS A 132 14.29 18.69 20.86
CA LYS A 132 14.20 19.75 19.88
C LYS A 132 14.18 19.13 18.49
N TRP A 133 13.15 19.44 17.70
CA TRP A 133 12.99 18.86 16.39
C TRP A 133 14.00 19.43 15.37
N ASP A 134 14.61 18.57 14.55
CA ASP A 134 15.69 18.95 13.63
C ASP A 134 15.20 19.56 12.31
N GLY A 135 13.89 19.60 12.06
CA GLY A 135 13.28 20.13 10.85
C GLY A 135 13.05 19.09 9.75
N SER A 136 13.33 17.81 10.01
CA SER A 136 12.92 16.72 9.11
C SER A 136 11.40 16.52 9.11
N ASP A 137 10.87 15.88 8.09
CA ASP A 137 9.44 15.62 7.97
C ASP A 137 8.97 14.57 8.99
N PRO A 138 8.07 14.94 9.91
CA PRO A 138 7.50 13.97 10.84
C PRO A 138 6.51 13.07 10.13
N ALA A 139 6.49 11.78 10.47
CA ALA A 139 5.49 10.84 9.95
C ALA A 139 4.05 11.23 10.34
N ALA A 140 3.87 11.67 11.60
CA ALA A 140 2.65 12.22 12.12
C ALA A 140 2.94 12.96 13.43
N TYR A 141 2.07 13.92 13.80
CA TYR A 141 2.16 14.61 15.08
C TYR A 141 0.79 15.09 15.55
N LEU A 142 0.56 15.09 16.85
CA LEU A 142 -0.63 15.70 17.46
C LEU A 142 -0.23 17.03 18.07
N CYS A 143 -0.98 18.09 17.75
CA CYS A 143 -0.77 19.42 18.28
C CYS A 143 -2.10 20.08 18.66
N ARG A 144 -2.05 21.30 19.20
CA ARG A 144 -3.25 22.16 19.37
C ARG A 144 -3.65 22.74 18.04
N THR A 145 -4.95 22.83 17.77
CA THR A 145 -5.47 23.45 16.53
C THR A 145 -4.98 24.88 16.38
N THR A 146 -4.93 25.64 17.46
CA THR A 146 -4.39 27.01 17.49
C THR A 146 -2.91 27.11 17.12
N PHE A 147 -2.13 26.04 17.28
CA PHE A 147 -0.74 26.02 16.81
C PHE A 147 -0.69 26.02 15.28
N LEU A 148 -1.50 25.19 14.63
CA LEU A 148 -1.56 25.13 13.16
C LEU A 148 -2.01 26.45 12.53
N GLU A 149 -2.89 27.21 13.20
CA GLU A 149 -3.34 28.51 12.74
C GLU A 149 -2.22 29.57 12.70
N THR A 150 -1.10 29.32 13.39
CA THR A 150 0.04 30.23 13.48
C THR A 150 1.19 29.90 12.54
N ILE A 151 1.06 28.86 11.71
CA ILE A 151 2.11 28.43 10.79
C ILE A 151 1.72 28.69 9.34
N ASP A 152 2.65 29.26 8.59
CA ASP A 152 2.50 29.53 7.16
C ASP A 152 3.19 28.44 6.29
N ASP A 153 3.94 27.52 6.92
CA ASP A 153 4.67 26.45 6.26
C ASP A 153 3.82 25.18 6.07
N PRO A 154 4.16 24.32 5.10
CA PRO A 154 3.62 22.98 5.00
C PRO A 154 3.76 22.21 6.33
N PRO A 155 2.81 21.29 6.65
CA PRO A 155 2.80 20.58 7.93
C PRO A 155 4.13 19.92 8.31
N ALA A 156 4.88 19.51 7.31
CA ALA A 156 6.17 18.86 7.46
C ALA A 156 7.21 19.75 8.14
N HIS A 157 7.25 21.05 7.83
CA HIS A 157 8.24 21.99 8.37
C HIS A 157 7.78 22.73 9.65
N ALA A 158 6.51 22.56 10.04
CA ALA A 158 5.89 23.27 11.15
C ALA A 158 6.60 23.09 12.50
N LEU A 159 7.30 21.98 12.70
CA LEU A 159 7.95 21.62 13.96
C LEU A 159 9.43 22.03 14.02
N ALA A 160 10.02 22.52 12.94
CA ALA A 160 11.45 22.83 12.89
C ALA A 160 11.92 23.75 14.03
N GLY A 161 12.90 23.29 14.80
CA GLY A 161 13.46 24.03 15.95
C GLY A 161 12.56 24.15 17.18
N ARG A 162 11.36 23.53 17.17
CA ARG A 162 10.42 23.52 18.30
C ARG A 162 10.75 22.36 19.26
N GLU A 163 10.34 22.51 20.53
CA GLU A 163 10.34 21.41 21.47
C GLU A 163 9.08 20.58 21.30
N ILE A 164 9.29 19.25 21.19
CA ILE A 164 8.22 18.25 21.02
C ILE A 164 8.42 17.13 22.04
N VAL A 165 7.36 16.36 22.30
CA VAL A 165 7.47 15.12 23.06
C VAL A 165 7.34 13.93 22.12
N LEU A 166 8.34 13.08 22.10
CA LEU A 166 8.33 11.81 21.38
C LEU A 166 7.79 10.72 22.30
N SER A 167 6.83 9.94 21.79
CA SER A 167 6.31 8.76 22.50
C SER A 167 6.78 7.47 21.83
N PRO A 168 7.83 6.83 22.35
CA PRO A 168 8.36 5.58 21.79
C PRO A 168 7.42 4.38 21.95
N ALA A 169 6.46 4.45 22.85
CA ALA A 169 5.43 3.43 23.04
C ALA A 169 4.29 3.53 22.01
N ASP A 170 4.13 4.68 21.38
CA ASP A 170 3.10 4.90 20.37
C ASP A 170 3.70 4.75 18.98
N TYR A 171 3.17 3.79 18.21
CA TYR A 171 3.68 3.42 16.89
C TYR A 171 2.61 3.67 15.82
N ILE A 172 2.98 4.43 14.80
CA ILE A 172 2.19 4.58 13.58
C ILE A 172 2.90 3.85 12.44
N HIS A 173 2.14 3.03 11.72
CA HIS A 173 2.71 2.19 10.68
C HIS A 173 2.47 2.78 9.30
N ARG A 174 3.53 2.91 8.54
CA ARG A 174 3.45 3.15 7.10
C ARG A 174 3.44 1.82 6.36
N TRP A 175 2.36 1.53 5.65
CA TRP A 175 2.29 0.36 4.78
C TRP A 175 3.24 0.54 3.60
N SER A 176 4.10 -0.44 3.38
CA SER A 176 4.97 -0.44 2.21
C SER A 176 4.13 -0.55 0.93
N SER A 177 4.39 0.32 -0.02
CA SER A 177 3.77 0.28 -1.34
C SER A 177 4.81 -0.12 -2.37
N LEU A 178 4.43 -0.99 -3.31
CA LEU A 178 5.23 -1.27 -4.51
C LEU A 178 5.09 -0.16 -5.56
N ARG A 179 4.21 0.81 -5.33
CA ARG A 179 4.00 1.97 -6.19
C ARG A 179 5.28 2.78 -6.35
N GLY A 180 5.63 3.13 -7.58
CA GLY A 180 6.83 3.90 -7.86
C GLY A 180 8.14 3.14 -7.73
N GLN A 181 8.13 1.91 -7.20
CA GLN A 181 9.32 1.07 -7.11
C GLN A 181 9.58 0.32 -8.42
N THR A 182 10.87 0.18 -8.77
CA THR A 182 11.25 -0.72 -9.85
C THR A 182 10.97 -2.15 -9.41
N ARG A 183 10.05 -2.83 -10.11
CA ARG A 183 9.69 -4.23 -9.88
C ARG A 183 10.80 -5.14 -10.39
N THR A 184 11.91 -5.21 -9.65
CA THR A 184 13.08 -6.05 -9.99
C THR A 184 12.72 -7.54 -10.02
N ASP A 185 11.74 -7.93 -9.24
CA ASP A 185 11.12 -9.25 -9.21
C ASP A 185 10.47 -9.64 -10.55
N LEU A 186 9.71 -8.73 -11.16
CA LEU A 186 9.14 -8.91 -12.51
C LEU A 186 10.21 -8.76 -13.58
N LEU A 187 11.09 -7.78 -13.46
CA LEU A 187 12.19 -7.57 -14.40
C LEU A 187 13.05 -8.83 -14.60
N ALA A 188 13.35 -9.55 -13.53
CA ALA A 188 14.14 -10.77 -13.56
C ALA A 188 13.49 -11.93 -14.32
N ARG A 189 12.16 -11.89 -14.53
CA ARG A 189 11.39 -12.94 -15.22
C ARG A 189 11.24 -12.73 -16.70
N ILE A 190 11.59 -11.53 -17.19
CA ILE A 190 11.45 -11.15 -18.60
C ILE A 190 12.76 -11.48 -19.32
N SER A 191 12.68 -12.24 -20.42
CA SER A 191 13.85 -12.56 -21.23
C SER A 191 14.52 -11.28 -21.81
N PRO A 192 15.86 -11.22 -21.83
CA PRO A 192 16.58 -10.09 -22.42
C PRO A 192 16.40 -9.95 -23.93
N ASP A 193 15.86 -10.96 -24.62
CA ASP A 193 15.66 -10.96 -26.07
C ASP A 193 14.32 -10.36 -26.52
N VAL A 194 13.44 -10.03 -25.57
CA VAL A 194 12.11 -9.46 -25.83
C VAL A 194 12.24 -8.10 -26.50
N LYS A 195 11.46 -7.86 -27.57
CA LYS A 195 11.53 -6.64 -28.41
C LYS A 195 10.37 -5.69 -28.18
N SER A 196 9.18 -6.20 -27.81
CA SER A 196 7.98 -5.39 -27.62
C SER A 196 7.23 -5.79 -26.37
N ILE A 197 6.89 -4.81 -25.53
CA ILE A 197 6.31 -5.02 -24.20
C ILE A 197 5.15 -4.05 -24.02
N LEU A 198 4.02 -4.58 -23.55
CA LEU A 198 2.89 -3.80 -23.05
C LEU A 198 2.81 -3.97 -21.54
N GLU A 199 2.86 -2.88 -20.78
CA GLU A 199 2.67 -2.88 -19.33
C GLU A 199 1.35 -2.18 -18.98
N PHE A 200 0.34 -2.90 -18.48
CA PHE A 200 -0.89 -2.30 -18.00
C PHE A 200 -0.82 -2.05 -16.49
N GLY A 201 -1.27 -0.85 -16.07
CA GLY A 201 -1.03 -0.33 -14.71
C GLY A 201 0.44 0.04 -14.50
N CYS A 202 1.05 0.69 -15.50
CA CYS A 202 2.49 0.94 -15.48
C CYS A 202 2.92 2.00 -14.43
N GLY A 203 1.97 2.74 -13.83
CA GLY A 203 2.29 3.84 -12.94
C GLY A 203 3.16 4.89 -13.63
N GLU A 204 4.22 5.32 -12.97
CA GLU A 204 5.27 6.18 -13.55
C GLU A 204 6.24 5.43 -14.48
N ALA A 205 5.97 4.19 -14.82
CA ALA A 205 6.78 3.28 -15.63
C ALA A 205 8.22 3.00 -15.11
N PRO A 206 8.44 2.73 -13.82
CA PRO A 206 9.77 2.40 -13.34
C PRO A 206 10.29 1.06 -13.89
N LEU A 207 9.42 0.05 -14.05
CA LEU A 207 9.77 -1.23 -14.67
C LEU A 207 10.07 -1.05 -16.15
N GLY A 208 9.21 -0.32 -16.88
CA GLY A 208 9.42 -0.02 -18.30
C GLY A 208 10.75 0.70 -18.56
N ALA A 209 11.11 1.68 -17.71
CA ALA A 209 12.40 2.37 -17.76
C ALA A 209 13.58 1.43 -17.53
N ALA A 210 13.48 0.53 -16.55
CA ALA A 210 14.51 -0.46 -16.26
C ALA A 210 14.67 -1.47 -17.41
N LEU A 211 13.57 -1.87 -18.07
CA LEU A 211 13.60 -2.72 -19.26
C LEU A 211 14.35 -2.04 -20.41
N LYS A 212 14.06 -0.77 -20.69
CA LYS A 212 14.76 0.00 -21.73
C LYS A 212 16.23 0.23 -21.42
N ALA A 213 16.58 0.38 -20.14
CA ALA A 213 17.99 0.48 -19.71
C ALA A 213 18.74 -0.85 -19.87
N ARG A 214 18.05 -1.99 -19.65
CA ARG A 214 18.63 -3.34 -19.72
C ARG A 214 18.81 -3.84 -21.15
N GLN A 215 17.83 -3.54 -22.04
CA GLN A 215 17.76 -4.13 -23.38
C GLN A 215 17.12 -3.19 -24.40
N LYS A 216 17.44 -3.38 -25.68
CA LYS A 216 16.80 -2.64 -26.77
C LYS A 216 15.41 -3.21 -27.03
N CYS A 217 14.38 -2.62 -26.45
CA CYS A 217 12.99 -2.99 -26.61
C CYS A 217 12.08 -1.76 -26.75
N ARG A 218 10.92 -1.95 -27.35
CA ARG A 218 9.80 -1.00 -27.32
C ARG A 218 8.94 -1.32 -26.09
N VAL A 219 8.65 -0.30 -25.29
CA VAL A 219 7.78 -0.42 -24.12
C VAL A 219 6.61 0.55 -24.25
N VAL A 220 5.40 0.02 -24.16
CA VAL A 220 4.14 0.77 -24.18
C VAL A 220 3.47 0.59 -22.82
N GLY A 221 3.00 1.67 -22.23
CA GLY A 221 2.30 1.66 -20.94
C GLY A 221 0.82 1.98 -21.09
N ILE A 222 -0.01 1.43 -20.19
CA ILE A 222 -1.38 1.89 -19.96
C ILE A 222 -1.45 2.29 -18.49
N GLU A 223 -1.90 3.52 -18.20
CA GLU A 223 -2.04 4.02 -16.83
C GLU A 223 -3.31 4.85 -16.70
N ILE A 224 -4.09 4.60 -15.66
CA ILE A 224 -5.35 5.29 -15.41
C ILE A 224 -5.15 6.67 -14.78
N ASP A 225 -4.09 6.84 -14.00
CA ASP A 225 -3.76 8.11 -13.36
C ASP A 225 -3.05 9.06 -14.34
N PRO A 226 -3.65 10.23 -14.69
CA PRO A 226 -3.06 11.17 -15.64
C PRO A 226 -1.70 11.72 -15.19
N ARG A 227 -1.46 11.86 -13.87
CA ARG A 227 -0.19 12.38 -13.32
C ARG A 227 0.92 11.35 -13.50
N ALA A 228 0.66 10.10 -13.10
CA ALA A 228 1.61 9.01 -13.31
C ALA A 228 1.89 8.79 -14.80
N ALA A 229 0.86 8.81 -15.65
CA ALA A 229 1.00 8.71 -17.10
C ALA A 229 1.86 9.83 -17.70
N ALA A 230 1.75 11.06 -17.18
CA ALA A 230 2.59 12.19 -17.62
C ALA A 230 4.09 11.99 -17.30
N VAL A 231 4.39 11.35 -16.16
CA VAL A 231 5.78 10.97 -15.80
C VAL A 231 6.24 9.81 -16.67
N ALA A 232 5.41 8.78 -16.85
CA ALA A 232 5.71 7.60 -17.64
C ALA A 232 6.08 7.94 -19.10
N ARG A 233 5.38 8.91 -19.73
CA ARG A 233 5.68 9.39 -21.09
C ARG A 233 7.11 9.91 -21.29
N LYS A 234 7.80 10.27 -20.22
CA LYS A 234 9.21 10.70 -20.27
C LYS A 234 10.19 9.53 -20.16
N ARG A 235 9.69 8.34 -19.82
CA ARG A 235 10.52 7.17 -19.47
C ARG A 235 10.43 6.02 -20.48
N ILE A 236 9.27 5.86 -21.14
CA ILE A 236 9.00 4.78 -22.08
C ILE A 236 8.51 5.32 -23.44
N ASP A 237 8.31 4.44 -24.44
CA ASP A 237 8.09 4.86 -25.82
C ASP A 237 6.71 5.47 -26.05
N ASP A 238 5.65 4.88 -25.49
CA ASP A 238 4.28 5.39 -25.56
C ASP A 238 3.51 5.08 -24.28
N VAL A 239 2.54 5.95 -23.95
CA VAL A 239 1.65 5.76 -22.79
C VAL A 239 0.23 6.16 -23.17
N TYR A 240 -0.67 5.22 -23.05
CA TYR A 240 -2.11 5.44 -23.10
C TYR A 240 -2.62 5.77 -21.70
N CYS A 241 -3.30 6.92 -21.55
CA CYS A 241 -3.89 7.32 -20.28
C CYS A 241 -5.38 6.97 -20.27
N GLY A 242 -5.79 6.08 -19.39
CA GLY A 242 -7.18 5.65 -19.25
C GLY A 242 -7.31 4.22 -18.72
N ASP A 243 -8.55 3.74 -18.68
CA ASP A 243 -8.85 2.39 -18.24
C ASP A 243 -8.29 1.34 -19.23
N ALA A 244 -7.49 0.42 -18.70
CA ALA A 244 -6.86 -0.62 -19.51
C ALA A 244 -7.87 -1.49 -20.27
N ARG A 245 -9.07 -1.70 -19.70
CA ARG A 245 -10.15 -2.49 -20.34
C ARG A 245 -10.66 -1.84 -21.63
N GLU A 246 -10.72 -0.52 -21.65
CA GLU A 246 -11.11 0.24 -22.84
C GLU A 246 -9.95 0.37 -23.83
N ILE A 247 -8.78 0.75 -23.32
CA ILE A 247 -7.59 1.02 -24.12
C ILE A 247 -7.13 -0.21 -24.91
N VAL A 248 -7.12 -1.40 -24.31
CA VAL A 248 -6.68 -2.65 -24.97
C VAL A 248 -7.47 -2.90 -26.25
N SER A 249 -8.76 -2.56 -26.29
CA SER A 249 -9.60 -2.71 -27.47
C SER A 249 -9.20 -1.79 -28.65
N LEU A 250 -8.50 -0.71 -28.38
CA LEU A 250 -8.06 0.30 -29.35
C LEU A 250 -6.67 0.02 -29.91
N ILE A 251 -5.85 -0.78 -29.20
CA ILE A 251 -4.50 -1.13 -29.63
C ILE A 251 -4.54 -2.06 -30.83
N ARG A 252 -3.73 -1.78 -31.87
CA ARG A 252 -3.63 -2.58 -33.10
C ARG A 252 -2.31 -3.32 -33.24
N GLU A 253 -1.28 -2.88 -32.51
CA GLU A 253 0.01 -3.57 -32.50
C GLU A 253 -0.02 -4.83 -31.61
N LYS A 254 0.95 -5.71 -31.83
CA LYS A 254 1.13 -6.96 -31.08
C LYS A 254 2.39 -6.88 -30.24
N PHE A 255 2.33 -7.46 -29.04
CA PHE A 255 3.43 -7.45 -28.10
C PHE A 255 3.96 -8.85 -27.83
N ASP A 256 5.27 -8.99 -27.73
CA ASP A 256 5.92 -10.25 -27.36
C ASP A 256 5.62 -10.59 -25.89
N TRP A 257 5.56 -9.57 -25.04
CA TRP A 257 5.22 -9.70 -23.64
C TRP A 257 4.18 -8.66 -23.22
N ILE A 258 3.24 -9.11 -22.38
CA ILE A 258 2.26 -8.26 -21.70
C ILE A 258 2.49 -8.45 -20.19
N ILE A 259 2.54 -7.35 -19.44
CA ILE A 259 2.87 -7.36 -18.02
C ILE A 259 1.78 -6.66 -17.22
N GLY A 260 1.37 -7.26 -16.10
CA GLY A 260 0.48 -6.65 -15.11
C GLY A 260 0.90 -7.01 -13.69
N GLY A 261 1.44 -6.04 -12.98
CA GLY A 261 1.90 -6.22 -11.61
C GLY A 261 0.86 -5.75 -10.59
N ASP A 262 0.18 -6.69 -9.92
CA ASP A 262 -0.81 -6.41 -8.87
C ASP A 262 -1.95 -5.49 -9.37
N ILE A 263 -2.55 -5.84 -10.52
CA ILE A 263 -3.63 -5.08 -11.17
C ILE A 263 -4.89 -5.92 -11.35
N VAL A 264 -4.75 -7.21 -11.67
CA VAL A 264 -5.89 -8.08 -12.05
C VAL A 264 -6.91 -8.21 -10.92
N GLU A 265 -6.48 -8.20 -9.67
CA GLU A 265 -7.31 -8.23 -8.47
C GLU A 265 -8.16 -6.97 -8.27
N HIS A 266 -7.79 -5.87 -8.91
CA HIS A 266 -8.54 -4.61 -8.88
C HIS A 266 -9.65 -4.52 -9.94
N LEU A 267 -9.67 -5.47 -10.89
CA LEU A 267 -10.66 -5.50 -11.97
C LEU A 267 -11.95 -6.17 -11.51
N ASP A 268 -13.08 -5.63 -11.91
CA ASP A 268 -14.40 -6.24 -11.68
C ASP A 268 -14.61 -7.48 -12.56
N GLU A 269 -14.14 -7.46 -13.82
CA GLU A 269 -14.27 -8.55 -14.80
C GLU A 269 -12.90 -8.96 -15.38
N PRO A 270 -12.01 -9.58 -14.59
CA PRO A 270 -10.66 -9.94 -15.05
C PRO A 270 -10.65 -11.00 -16.16
N TRP A 271 -11.65 -11.89 -16.21
CA TRP A 271 -11.71 -12.95 -17.24
C TRP A 271 -11.85 -12.38 -18.64
N SER A 272 -12.80 -11.46 -18.86
CA SER A 272 -13.00 -10.80 -20.14
C SER A 272 -11.79 -9.97 -20.54
N PHE A 273 -11.20 -9.24 -19.59
CA PHE A 273 -9.99 -8.46 -19.83
C PHE A 273 -8.81 -9.33 -20.28
N LEU A 274 -8.58 -10.46 -19.63
CA LEU A 274 -7.55 -11.42 -20.03
C LEU A 274 -7.79 -12.03 -21.41
N CYS A 275 -9.06 -12.26 -21.81
CA CYS A 275 -9.40 -12.65 -23.18
C CYS A 275 -9.01 -11.56 -24.19
N ASP A 276 -9.26 -10.27 -23.86
CA ASP A 276 -8.95 -9.15 -24.73
C ASP A 276 -7.44 -8.92 -24.86
N LEU A 277 -6.67 -9.12 -23.79
CA LEU A 277 -5.20 -9.06 -23.83
C LEU A 277 -4.59 -10.04 -24.85
N ARG A 278 -5.19 -11.20 -25.08
CA ARG A 278 -4.72 -12.13 -26.13
C ARG A 278 -4.76 -11.52 -27.52
N LYS A 279 -5.73 -10.63 -27.76
CA LYS A 279 -5.87 -9.96 -29.07
C LYS A 279 -4.71 -9.02 -29.38
N VAL A 280 -4.01 -8.52 -28.38
CA VAL A 280 -2.84 -7.66 -28.51
C VAL A 280 -1.51 -8.37 -28.18
N CYS A 281 -1.57 -9.64 -27.78
CA CYS A 281 -0.41 -10.50 -27.65
C CYS A 281 -0.02 -11.14 -28.96
N ALA A 282 1.26 -11.18 -29.30
CA ALA A 282 1.75 -11.90 -30.47
C ALA A 282 1.52 -13.42 -30.32
N PRO A 283 1.35 -14.16 -31.43
CA PRO A 283 1.36 -15.62 -31.39
C PRO A 283 2.66 -16.12 -30.74
N GLY A 284 2.55 -17.00 -29.75
CA GLY A 284 3.70 -17.45 -28.94
C GLY A 284 4.20 -16.42 -27.91
N GLY A 285 3.57 -15.22 -27.86
CA GLY A 285 3.90 -14.20 -26.85
C GLY A 285 3.45 -14.59 -25.44
N HIS A 286 3.90 -13.84 -24.44
CA HIS A 286 3.73 -14.18 -23.04
C HIS A 286 2.99 -13.10 -22.25
N LEU A 287 2.26 -13.55 -21.24
CA LEU A 287 1.66 -12.72 -20.19
C LEU A 287 2.40 -12.99 -18.89
N LEU A 288 2.88 -11.93 -18.24
CA LEU A 288 3.47 -11.99 -16.89
C LEU A 288 2.58 -11.22 -15.92
N LEU A 289 2.11 -11.92 -14.90
CA LEU A 289 1.31 -11.32 -13.82
C LEU A 289 1.98 -11.51 -12.47
N SER A 290 1.78 -10.56 -11.56
CA SER A 290 1.87 -10.80 -10.12
C SER A 290 0.47 -10.63 -9.51
N ILE A 291 0.08 -11.56 -8.61
CA ILE A 291 -1.27 -11.59 -8.03
C ILE A 291 -1.18 -12.06 -6.57
N PRO A 292 -1.83 -11.37 -5.62
CA PRO A 292 -1.85 -11.75 -4.22
C PRO A 292 -2.62 -13.05 -3.98
N ASN A 293 -2.22 -13.79 -2.94
CA ASN A 293 -2.79 -15.08 -2.55
C ASN A 293 -3.71 -14.93 -1.33
N VAL A 294 -5.01 -15.05 -1.50
CA VAL A 294 -5.97 -15.02 -0.39
C VAL A 294 -5.88 -16.25 0.52
N ALA A 295 -5.32 -17.37 0.03
CA ALA A 295 -5.10 -18.57 0.84
C ALA A 295 -3.89 -18.45 1.79
N ASN A 296 -3.19 -17.31 1.81
CA ASN A 296 -2.07 -17.12 2.72
C ASN A 296 -2.48 -17.39 4.18
N ALA A 297 -1.66 -18.14 4.91
CA ALA A 297 -1.98 -18.63 6.25
C ALA A 297 -2.26 -17.51 7.26
N ALA A 298 -1.70 -16.31 7.11
CA ALA A 298 -2.03 -15.16 7.97
C ALA A 298 -3.50 -14.73 7.77
N ILE A 299 -3.96 -14.66 6.51
CA ILE A 299 -5.36 -14.34 6.19
C ILE A 299 -6.29 -15.45 6.68
N VAL A 300 -5.96 -16.71 6.38
CA VAL A 300 -6.75 -17.86 6.82
C VAL A 300 -6.84 -17.92 8.34
N SER A 301 -5.76 -17.61 9.05
CA SER A 301 -5.73 -17.49 10.52
C SER A 301 -6.71 -16.42 11.03
N ASP A 302 -6.86 -15.32 10.32
CA ASP A 302 -7.82 -14.27 10.67
C ASP A 302 -9.26 -14.68 10.34
N LEU A 303 -9.48 -15.30 9.19
CA LEU A 303 -10.80 -15.81 8.78
C LEU A 303 -11.38 -16.83 9.78
N ILE A 304 -10.56 -17.76 10.28
CA ILE A 304 -10.98 -18.73 11.32
C ILE A 304 -11.41 -18.02 12.61
N ARG A 305 -10.88 -16.82 12.88
CA ARG A 305 -11.25 -15.97 14.01
C ARG A 305 -12.43 -15.02 13.71
N GLY A 306 -13.10 -15.20 12.57
CA GLY A 306 -14.21 -14.35 12.14
C GLY A 306 -13.76 -12.95 11.69
N ARG A 307 -12.51 -12.79 11.26
CA ARG A 307 -11.95 -11.50 10.83
C ARG A 307 -11.55 -11.53 9.37
N PHE A 308 -11.90 -10.46 8.65
CA PHE A 308 -11.36 -10.09 7.35
C PHE A 308 -11.20 -8.58 7.33
N ASP A 309 -10.09 -8.12 7.88
CA ASP A 309 -9.83 -6.69 8.00
C ASP A 309 -9.23 -6.16 6.71
N TYR A 310 -9.91 -5.23 6.05
CA TYR A 310 -9.34 -4.49 4.94
C TYR A 310 -8.23 -3.57 5.40
N VAL A 311 -7.19 -3.46 4.58
CA VAL A 311 -6.06 -2.56 4.78
C VAL A 311 -5.86 -1.68 3.54
N TYR A 312 -5.10 -0.62 3.70
CA TYR A 312 -4.83 0.31 2.61
C TYR A 312 -4.04 -0.36 1.46
N MET A 313 -3.00 -1.12 1.80
CA MET A 313 -2.13 -1.86 0.89
C MET A 313 -1.84 -3.24 1.47
N GLY A 314 -1.55 -4.22 0.64
CA GLY A 314 -1.25 -5.58 1.07
C GLY A 314 -2.28 -6.60 0.62
N LEU A 315 -2.25 -7.80 1.19
CA LEU A 315 -3.04 -8.94 0.72
C LEU A 315 -4.56 -8.72 0.78
N THR A 316 -5.03 -7.96 1.77
CA THR A 316 -6.44 -7.59 1.95
C THR A 316 -6.69 -6.12 1.64
N CYS A 317 -6.01 -5.59 0.62
CA CYS A 317 -6.17 -4.21 0.20
C CYS A 317 -7.64 -3.88 -0.09
N VAL A 318 -8.10 -2.71 0.39
CA VAL A 318 -9.49 -2.24 0.18
C VAL A 318 -9.85 -2.08 -1.30
N GLY A 319 -8.85 -1.89 -2.16
CA GLY A 319 -9.02 -1.81 -3.61
C GLY A 319 -9.20 -3.16 -4.30
N HIS A 320 -8.93 -4.29 -3.65
CA HIS A 320 -9.10 -5.61 -4.25
C HIS A 320 -10.58 -5.96 -4.39
N LEU A 321 -11.01 -6.21 -5.61
CA LEU A 321 -12.37 -6.65 -5.95
C LEU A 321 -12.45 -8.16 -6.12
N ARG A 322 -11.33 -8.81 -6.45
CA ARG A 322 -11.20 -10.25 -6.68
C ARG A 322 -10.08 -10.81 -5.82
N PHE A 323 -10.29 -12.01 -5.31
CA PHE A 323 -9.35 -12.72 -4.47
C PHE A 323 -9.03 -14.07 -5.11
N PHE A 324 -7.74 -14.38 -5.21
CA PHE A 324 -7.28 -15.56 -5.92
C PHE A 324 -6.51 -16.50 -4.99
N THR A 325 -6.69 -17.79 -5.22
CA THR A 325 -5.79 -18.86 -4.81
C THR A 325 -4.99 -19.30 -6.05
N LYS A 326 -3.93 -20.07 -5.88
CA LYS A 326 -3.18 -20.65 -7.02
C LYS A 326 -4.12 -21.36 -8.00
N ARG A 327 -5.01 -22.21 -7.50
CA ARG A 327 -5.96 -22.97 -8.31
C ARG A 327 -6.89 -22.06 -9.11
N THR A 328 -7.54 -21.08 -8.46
CA THR A 328 -8.49 -20.20 -9.15
C THR A 328 -7.80 -19.28 -10.16
N LEU A 329 -6.52 -18.97 -9.95
CA LEU A 329 -5.70 -18.24 -10.88
C LEU A 329 -5.41 -19.06 -12.15
N GLU A 330 -5.02 -20.35 -12.01
CA GLU A 330 -4.85 -21.28 -13.13
C GLU A 330 -6.16 -21.46 -13.92
N GLU A 331 -7.27 -21.65 -13.23
CA GLU A 331 -8.60 -21.78 -13.85
C GLU A 331 -8.98 -20.52 -14.65
N MET A 332 -8.77 -19.34 -14.06
CA MET A 332 -9.06 -18.05 -14.72
C MET A 332 -8.27 -17.89 -16.03
N LEU A 333 -6.97 -18.14 -15.99
CA LEU A 333 -6.13 -18.04 -17.19
C LEU A 333 -6.51 -19.06 -18.26
N THR A 334 -6.79 -20.28 -17.87
CA THR A 334 -7.23 -21.35 -18.77
C THR A 334 -8.56 -21.00 -19.45
N ILE A 335 -9.53 -20.49 -18.69
CA ILE A 335 -10.83 -20.04 -19.22
C ILE A 335 -10.65 -18.87 -20.19
N ALA A 336 -9.72 -17.94 -19.88
CA ALA A 336 -9.38 -16.83 -20.76
C ALA A 336 -8.55 -17.25 -22.01
N GLY A 337 -8.21 -18.53 -22.14
CA GLY A 337 -7.52 -19.12 -23.28
C GLY A 337 -6.00 -18.98 -23.25
N TRP A 338 -5.41 -18.67 -22.11
CA TRP A 338 -3.96 -18.67 -21.91
C TRP A 338 -3.46 -20.04 -21.50
N THR A 339 -2.31 -20.44 -22.01
CA THR A 339 -1.60 -21.65 -21.56
C THR A 339 -0.64 -21.28 -20.45
N VAL A 340 -0.92 -21.72 -19.23
CA VAL A 340 -0.05 -21.46 -18.07
C VAL A 340 1.28 -22.21 -18.28
N VAL A 341 2.37 -21.48 -18.29
CA VAL A 341 3.74 -22.00 -18.45
C VAL A 341 4.39 -22.23 -17.08
N GLU A 342 4.21 -21.27 -16.18
CA GLU A 342 4.84 -21.29 -14.87
C GLU A 342 4.01 -20.52 -13.85
N ILE A 343 3.92 -21.03 -12.62
CA ILE A 343 3.46 -20.29 -11.45
C ILE A 343 4.50 -20.42 -10.33
N VAL A 344 5.11 -19.30 -9.97
CA VAL A 344 6.16 -19.24 -8.95
C VAL A 344 5.65 -18.52 -7.73
N PRO A 345 5.80 -19.08 -6.52
CA PRO A 345 5.42 -18.40 -5.30
C PRO A 345 6.24 -17.13 -5.07
N GLN A 346 5.59 -16.08 -4.62
CA GLN A 346 6.27 -14.90 -4.09
C GLN A 346 6.82 -15.20 -2.70
N GLU A 347 8.01 -14.69 -2.41
CA GLU A 347 8.56 -14.76 -1.05
C GLU A 347 7.63 -14.03 -0.07
N THR A 348 7.60 -14.53 1.15
CA THR A 348 6.77 -13.96 2.21
C THR A 348 7.51 -14.02 3.54
N VAL A 349 7.18 -13.06 4.40
CA VAL A 349 7.68 -13.05 5.79
C VAL A 349 7.03 -14.16 6.62
N VAL A 350 7.75 -14.64 7.62
CA VAL A 350 7.24 -15.59 8.61
C VAL A 350 6.51 -14.81 9.68
N THR A 351 5.19 -14.94 9.75
CA THR A 351 4.38 -14.28 10.77
C THR A 351 3.94 -15.27 11.85
N ARG A 352 3.62 -14.76 13.04
CA ARG A 352 3.11 -15.59 14.15
C ARG A 352 1.81 -16.30 13.76
N GLY A 353 0.86 -15.60 13.13
CA GLY A 353 -0.42 -16.17 12.73
C GLY A 353 -0.26 -17.32 11.73
N ARG A 354 0.70 -17.22 10.82
CA ARG A 354 1.08 -18.30 9.90
C ARG A 354 1.60 -19.53 10.66
N GLU A 355 2.54 -19.33 11.58
CA GLU A 355 3.13 -20.44 12.34
C GLU A 355 2.10 -21.13 13.24
N GLU A 356 1.28 -20.38 13.95
CA GLU A 356 0.19 -20.89 14.79
C GLU A 356 -0.78 -21.74 13.99
N LEU A 357 -1.22 -21.27 12.81
CA LEU A 357 -2.15 -22.00 11.96
C LEU A 357 -1.54 -23.31 11.45
N LEU A 358 -0.32 -23.26 10.89
CA LEU A 358 0.33 -24.45 10.35
C LEU A 358 0.60 -25.49 11.43
N ALA A 359 1.00 -25.06 12.63
CA ALA A 359 1.18 -25.95 13.78
C ALA A 359 -0.16 -26.59 14.21
N ALA A 360 -1.25 -25.82 14.28
CA ALA A 360 -2.57 -26.32 14.63
C ALA A 360 -3.10 -27.34 13.60
N LEU A 361 -3.00 -27.06 12.31
CA LEU A 361 -3.39 -27.97 11.23
C LEU A 361 -2.61 -29.28 11.29
N THR A 362 -1.31 -29.18 11.54
CA THR A 362 -0.42 -30.35 11.67
C THR A 362 -0.81 -31.21 12.90
N ALA A 363 -1.02 -30.57 14.05
CA ALA A 363 -1.44 -31.25 15.28
C ALA A 363 -2.82 -31.93 15.14
N ALA A 364 -3.74 -31.29 14.45
CA ALA A 364 -5.08 -31.82 14.17
C ALA A 364 -5.09 -32.87 13.05
N ARG A 365 -3.96 -33.14 12.40
CA ARG A 365 -3.84 -34.00 11.22
C ARG A 365 -4.78 -33.61 10.08
N MET A 366 -5.08 -32.33 9.95
CA MET A 366 -5.91 -31.82 8.86
C MET A 366 -5.07 -31.73 7.57
N PRO A 367 -5.59 -32.26 6.44
CA PRO A 367 -4.90 -32.10 5.16
C PRO A 367 -4.75 -30.61 4.81
N HIS A 368 -3.55 -30.20 4.47
CA HIS A 368 -3.28 -28.83 4.03
C HIS A 368 -2.05 -28.80 3.10
N SER A 369 -2.05 -27.85 2.18
CA SER A 369 -0.92 -27.58 1.29
C SER A 369 -0.10 -26.39 1.81
N LYS A 370 1.12 -26.66 2.25
CA LYS A 370 2.05 -25.58 2.63
C LYS A 370 2.40 -24.70 1.42
N GLU A 371 2.46 -25.30 0.23
CA GLU A 371 2.76 -24.60 -1.02
C GLU A 371 1.69 -23.54 -1.36
N ASP A 372 0.44 -23.75 -0.93
CA ASP A 372 -0.66 -22.82 -1.14
C ASP A 372 -0.83 -21.84 0.03
N LEU A 373 -0.50 -22.25 1.25
CA LEU A 373 -0.71 -21.42 2.46
C LEU A 373 0.44 -20.47 2.77
N ILE A 374 1.66 -20.76 2.28
CA ILE A 374 2.83 -19.95 2.61
C ILE A 374 2.96 -18.70 1.73
N PRO A 375 2.82 -18.74 0.40
CA PRO A 375 3.10 -17.59 -0.45
C PRO A 375 2.21 -16.39 -0.15
N ALA A 376 2.79 -15.18 -0.24
CA ALA A 376 2.02 -13.94 -0.22
C ALA A 376 1.25 -13.74 -1.53
N GLY A 377 1.79 -14.25 -2.64
CA GLY A 377 1.21 -14.18 -3.97
C GLY A 377 1.94 -15.10 -4.93
N TYR A 378 1.64 -14.93 -6.19
CA TYR A 378 2.24 -15.72 -7.27
C TYR A 378 2.69 -14.82 -8.41
N TYR A 379 3.82 -15.15 -9.02
CA TYR A 379 4.18 -14.75 -10.36
C TYR A 379 3.69 -15.80 -11.32
N VAL A 380 3.02 -15.37 -12.38
CA VAL A 380 2.50 -16.28 -13.40
C VAL A 380 3.04 -15.89 -14.75
N VAL A 381 3.60 -16.84 -15.45
CA VAL A 381 3.91 -16.74 -16.88
C VAL A 381 2.93 -17.62 -17.63
N ALA A 382 2.19 -17.02 -18.57
CA ALA A 382 1.29 -17.73 -19.46
C ALA A 382 1.59 -17.35 -20.90
N ARG A 383 1.27 -18.24 -21.85
CA ARG A 383 1.58 -18.10 -23.28
C ARG A 383 0.31 -18.01 -24.12
N ASN A 384 0.35 -17.17 -25.13
CA ASN A 384 -0.67 -17.11 -26.17
C ASN A 384 -0.34 -18.09 -27.30
N ASP A 385 -1.07 -19.19 -27.41
CA ASP A 385 -0.86 -20.22 -28.44
C ASP A 385 -1.67 -19.97 -29.73
N SER A 386 -2.36 -18.81 -29.86
CA SER A 386 -3.21 -18.48 -31.00
C SER A 386 -2.56 -17.52 -32.00
#